data_428320b0f45d552e91d3487663e8c966
#
_entry.id   428320b0f45d552e91d3487663e8c966
#
_cell.length_a   1.000
_cell.length_b   1.000
_cell.length_c   1.000
_cell.angle_alpha   90.00
_cell.angle_beta   90.00
_cell.angle_gamma   90.00
#
_symmetry.space_group_name_H-M   'P 1'
#
loop_
_entity.id
_entity.type
_entity.pdbx_description
1 polymer ?
#
loop_
_entity_poly.entity_id
_entity_poly.type
_entity_poly.pdbx_seq_one_letter_code
_entity_poly.pdbx_strand_id
1 'polypeptide(L)'
;MLLAIKSLGHGGAERLLVDMVANGDHRAFDYEVAFVLDSENAFVPTLVENGTRVHGLGARHNLDLRWMLAFRRLLVANHFDIVHFHLPYTAALGRLVVASLPRRRQPVTLYTEHSLWHKVAVLVKVLNRATIGRDRALIAVSQAAYDALPRALRPRARVVVHGVDLSPSRDMVLRRPEIRAEVRAELGVPSGELLAVTVANLRSEKGYDVLLDAARLVADQGLPIRFAAAGQGSLAEELTERHRALGLGERFRFLGHRRDALGLLAAADIVVLPSHQEGLPVVLMEATSVGTAIVATSVGGVPLVITDGVNGLVVPPGAPELLAAAISRVGTDATLRHRLGDRALADSAAFDVSRACGEVEAIYRRLLDAERSGPRTRGRAS
;
A
#
# COMPACT_ATOMS: atom_id res chain seq x y z
N MET A 1 -18.71 -10.77 -6.90
CA MET A 1 -18.55 -9.42 -6.36
C MET A 1 -17.55 -8.62 -7.17
N LEU A 2 -17.60 -7.29 -7.15
CA LEU A 2 -16.73 -6.44 -7.96
C LEU A 2 -15.93 -5.48 -7.06
N LEU A 3 -14.61 -5.52 -7.13
CA LEU A 3 -13.73 -4.52 -6.53
C LEU A 3 -13.41 -3.45 -7.57
N ALA A 4 -13.67 -2.19 -7.25
CA ALA A 4 -13.47 -1.07 -8.19
C ALA A 4 -12.40 -0.10 -7.66
N ILE A 5 -11.34 0.08 -8.43
CA ILE A 5 -10.19 0.93 -8.09
C ILE A 5 -9.87 1.92 -9.21
N LYS A 6 -9.12 2.97 -8.90
CA LYS A 6 -8.75 4.00 -9.89
C LYS A 6 -7.77 3.47 -10.93
N SER A 7 -6.77 2.72 -10.51
CA SER A 7 -5.70 2.19 -11.34
C SER A 7 -5.20 0.85 -10.79
N LEU A 8 -4.43 0.11 -11.56
CA LEU A 8 -3.70 -1.09 -11.14
C LEU A 8 -2.18 -0.91 -11.34
N GLY A 9 -1.70 0.31 -11.11
CA GLY A 9 -0.27 0.66 -11.14
C GLY A 9 0.50 0.17 -9.91
N HIS A 10 1.76 0.59 -9.78
CA HIS A 10 2.64 0.19 -8.66
C HIS A 10 2.38 1.00 -7.37
N GLY A 11 1.15 1.04 -6.88
CA GLY A 11 0.78 1.71 -5.64
C GLY A 11 0.52 0.73 -4.49
N GLY A 12 0.59 1.23 -3.25
CA GLY A 12 0.32 0.41 -2.06
C GLY A 12 -1.14 -0.03 -1.95
N ALA A 13 -2.10 0.83 -2.34
CA ALA A 13 -3.52 0.47 -2.32
C ALA A 13 -3.85 -0.60 -3.37
N GLU A 14 -3.21 -0.51 -4.55
CA GLU A 14 -3.31 -1.48 -5.63
C GLU A 14 -2.74 -2.83 -5.20
N ARG A 15 -1.56 -2.84 -4.57
CA ARG A 15 -0.94 -4.05 -4.04
C ARG A 15 -1.83 -4.72 -3.00
N LEU A 16 -2.35 -3.96 -2.03
CA LEU A 16 -3.27 -4.50 -1.01
C LEU A 16 -4.54 -5.11 -1.60
N LEU A 17 -5.09 -4.50 -2.69
CA LEU A 17 -6.23 -5.08 -3.40
C LEU A 17 -5.86 -6.40 -4.07
N VAL A 18 -4.71 -6.47 -4.75
CA VAL A 18 -4.23 -7.68 -5.42
C VAL A 18 -4.01 -8.80 -4.40
N ASP A 19 -3.33 -8.51 -3.30
CA ASP A 19 -3.07 -9.49 -2.24
C ASP A 19 -4.39 -9.97 -1.59
N MET A 20 -5.37 -9.06 -1.40
CA MET A 20 -6.69 -9.43 -0.89
C MET A 20 -7.46 -10.34 -1.85
N VAL A 21 -7.40 -10.07 -3.16
CA VAL A 21 -8.04 -10.94 -4.16
C VAL A 21 -7.36 -12.30 -4.22
N ALA A 22 -6.02 -12.34 -4.20
CA ALA A 22 -5.27 -13.60 -4.28
C ALA A 22 -5.48 -14.50 -3.07
N ASN A 23 -5.70 -13.91 -1.88
CA ASN A 23 -5.81 -14.65 -0.60
C ASN A 23 -7.25 -14.72 -0.06
N GLY A 24 -8.24 -14.25 -0.82
CA GLY A 24 -9.65 -14.29 -0.44
C GLY A 24 -10.25 -15.71 -0.53
N ASP A 25 -11.41 -15.91 0.13
CA ASP A 25 -12.16 -17.16 0.09
C ASP A 25 -12.92 -17.30 -1.25
N HIS A 26 -12.24 -17.82 -2.27
CA HIS A 26 -12.80 -18.06 -3.61
C HIS A 26 -13.91 -19.14 -3.65
N ARG A 27 -14.15 -19.88 -2.54
CA ARG A 27 -15.29 -20.78 -2.44
C ARG A 27 -16.56 -20.03 -2.06
N ALA A 28 -16.42 -18.95 -1.30
CA ALA A 28 -17.53 -18.13 -0.84
C ALA A 28 -17.81 -16.93 -1.75
N PHE A 29 -16.78 -16.39 -2.40
CA PHE A 29 -16.85 -15.16 -3.19
C PHE A 29 -16.18 -15.32 -4.57
N ASP A 30 -16.88 -14.95 -5.63
CA ASP A 30 -16.32 -14.81 -6.98
C ASP A 30 -15.85 -13.35 -7.15
N TYR A 31 -14.54 -13.14 -7.11
CA TYR A 31 -13.90 -11.82 -7.18
C TYR A 31 -13.66 -11.40 -8.63
N GLU A 32 -14.12 -10.20 -8.98
CA GLU A 32 -13.77 -9.51 -10.21
C GLU A 32 -13.22 -8.12 -9.88
N VAL A 33 -12.34 -7.60 -10.72
CA VAL A 33 -11.71 -6.29 -10.51
C VAL A 33 -12.01 -5.36 -11.67
N ALA A 34 -12.45 -4.13 -11.40
CA ALA A 34 -12.58 -3.07 -12.39
C ALA A 34 -11.64 -1.92 -12.06
N PHE A 35 -10.93 -1.40 -13.07
CA PHE A 35 -10.06 -0.24 -12.90
C PHE A 35 -10.33 0.84 -13.95
N VAL A 36 -10.11 2.11 -13.56
CA VAL A 36 -10.54 3.27 -14.34
C VAL A 36 -9.50 3.68 -15.38
N LEU A 37 -8.22 3.83 -14.98
CA LEU A 37 -7.13 4.35 -15.83
C LEU A 37 -6.37 3.22 -16.51
N ASP A 38 -6.54 3.07 -17.81
CA ASP A 38 -5.90 2.00 -18.60
C ASP A 38 -4.37 2.14 -18.71
N SER A 39 -3.82 3.35 -18.54
CA SER A 39 -2.38 3.61 -18.60
C SER A 39 -1.61 3.08 -17.37
N GLU A 40 -2.30 2.76 -16.27
CA GLU A 40 -1.71 2.28 -15.03
C GLU A 40 -2.25 0.86 -14.73
N ASN A 41 -1.65 -0.16 -15.34
CA ASN A 41 -2.16 -1.54 -15.38
C ASN A 41 -1.13 -2.61 -14.99
N ALA A 42 -0.10 -2.24 -14.24
CA ALA A 42 1.03 -3.12 -13.91
C ALA A 42 0.63 -4.43 -13.21
N PHE A 43 -0.44 -4.43 -12.40
CA PHE A 43 -0.93 -5.62 -11.70
C PHE A 43 -2.00 -6.42 -12.47
N VAL A 44 -2.39 -5.99 -13.68
CA VAL A 44 -3.36 -6.75 -14.50
C VAL A 44 -2.87 -8.15 -14.83
N PRO A 45 -1.60 -8.37 -15.28
CA PRO A 45 -1.09 -9.72 -15.54
C PRO A 45 -1.21 -10.63 -14.32
N THR A 46 -0.78 -10.16 -13.14
CA THR A 46 -0.83 -10.93 -11.90
C THR A 46 -2.25 -11.36 -11.53
N LEU A 47 -3.24 -10.46 -11.65
CA LEU A 47 -4.64 -10.80 -11.38
C LEU A 47 -5.19 -11.83 -12.38
N VAL A 48 -4.85 -11.69 -13.67
CA VAL A 48 -5.29 -12.62 -14.73
C VAL A 48 -4.65 -14.00 -14.55
N GLU A 49 -3.36 -14.07 -14.24
CA GLU A 49 -2.63 -15.30 -13.93
C GLU A 49 -3.26 -16.04 -12.74
N ASN A 50 -3.77 -15.31 -11.76
CA ASN A 50 -4.50 -15.86 -10.61
C ASN A 50 -5.98 -16.21 -10.95
N GLY A 51 -6.39 -16.13 -12.22
CA GLY A 51 -7.74 -16.48 -12.65
C GLY A 51 -8.81 -15.42 -12.37
N THR A 52 -8.43 -14.22 -11.95
CA THR A 52 -9.37 -13.13 -11.67
C THR A 52 -9.81 -12.43 -12.96
N ARG A 53 -11.11 -12.22 -13.13
CA ARG A 53 -11.63 -11.41 -14.24
C ARG A 53 -11.37 -9.92 -13.98
N VAL A 54 -10.68 -9.27 -14.94
CA VAL A 54 -10.27 -7.87 -14.83
C VAL A 54 -10.91 -7.05 -15.94
N HIS A 55 -11.51 -5.91 -15.58
CA HIS A 55 -12.26 -5.03 -16.48
C HIS A 55 -11.60 -3.64 -16.53
N GLY A 56 -10.94 -3.31 -17.64
CA GLY A 56 -10.50 -1.94 -17.95
C GLY A 56 -11.68 -1.07 -18.36
N LEU A 57 -11.84 0.07 -17.71
CA LEU A 57 -12.98 0.97 -17.98
C LEU A 57 -12.65 2.07 -19.01
N GLY A 58 -11.44 2.10 -19.56
CA GLY A 58 -11.08 2.87 -20.73
C GLY A 58 -10.83 4.36 -20.52
N ALA A 59 -10.64 4.83 -19.29
CA ALA A 59 -10.28 6.24 -19.07
C ALA A 59 -8.80 6.50 -19.37
N ARG A 60 -8.53 7.57 -20.14
CA ARG A 60 -7.17 7.99 -20.50
C ARG A 60 -6.53 8.91 -19.45
N HIS A 61 -7.33 9.65 -18.71
CA HIS A 61 -6.90 10.61 -17.68
C HIS A 61 -8.03 10.85 -16.65
N ASN A 62 -7.70 11.51 -15.54
CA ASN A 62 -8.61 11.71 -14.40
C ASN A 62 -9.92 12.48 -14.73
N LEU A 63 -9.97 13.25 -15.80
CA LEU A 63 -11.15 14.02 -16.22
C LEU A 63 -11.96 13.29 -17.30
N ASP A 64 -11.53 12.11 -17.74
CA ASP A 64 -12.24 11.31 -18.72
C ASP A 64 -13.37 10.53 -18.04
N LEU A 65 -14.57 11.08 -18.06
CA LEU A 65 -15.75 10.48 -17.42
C LEU A 65 -16.43 9.38 -18.24
N ARG A 66 -15.94 9.05 -19.43
CA ARG A 66 -16.51 7.98 -20.28
C ARG A 66 -16.49 6.62 -19.59
N TRP A 67 -15.54 6.40 -18.67
CA TRP A 67 -15.50 5.19 -17.85
C TRP A 67 -16.78 4.95 -17.05
N MET A 68 -17.52 6.00 -16.69
CA MET A 68 -18.80 5.84 -15.96
C MET A 68 -19.84 5.10 -16.81
N LEU A 69 -19.86 5.33 -18.14
CA LEU A 69 -20.73 4.60 -19.06
C LEU A 69 -20.25 3.14 -19.23
N ALA A 70 -18.95 2.91 -19.33
CA ALA A 70 -18.36 1.56 -19.38
C ALA A 70 -18.69 0.80 -18.08
N PHE A 71 -18.53 1.43 -16.94
CA PHE A 71 -18.85 0.85 -15.64
C PHE A 71 -20.35 0.53 -15.51
N ARG A 72 -21.24 1.44 -15.98
CA ARG A 72 -22.67 1.19 -16.02
C ARG A 72 -23.02 0.00 -16.91
N ARG A 73 -22.39 -0.12 -18.09
CA ARG A 73 -22.57 -1.27 -18.99
C ARG A 73 -22.13 -2.57 -18.32
N LEU A 74 -20.99 -2.56 -17.64
CA LEU A 74 -20.48 -3.71 -16.87
C LEU A 74 -21.52 -4.16 -15.82
N LEU A 75 -22.04 -3.22 -15.02
CA LEU A 75 -23.03 -3.51 -13.97
C LEU A 75 -24.40 -3.95 -14.52
N VAL A 76 -24.75 -3.54 -15.75
CA VAL A 76 -26.00 -3.98 -16.41
C VAL A 76 -25.84 -5.36 -17.03
N ALA A 77 -24.68 -5.65 -17.61
CA ALA A 77 -24.38 -6.92 -18.27
C ALA A 77 -24.16 -8.06 -17.27
N ASN A 78 -23.64 -7.75 -16.10
CA ASN A 78 -23.31 -8.74 -15.05
C ASN A 78 -24.10 -8.43 -13.77
N HIS A 79 -24.42 -9.48 -13.02
CA HIS A 79 -25.04 -9.35 -11.71
C HIS A 79 -23.98 -9.41 -10.62
N PHE A 80 -23.79 -8.30 -9.90
CA PHE A 80 -22.91 -8.23 -8.74
C PHE A 80 -23.74 -7.99 -7.48
N ASP A 81 -23.54 -8.79 -6.45
CA ASP A 81 -24.19 -8.59 -5.15
C ASP A 81 -23.56 -7.41 -4.40
N ILE A 82 -22.23 -7.28 -4.52
CA ILE A 82 -21.43 -6.26 -3.84
C ILE A 82 -20.54 -5.53 -4.86
N VAL A 83 -20.46 -4.21 -4.72
CA VAL A 83 -19.39 -3.38 -5.31
C VAL A 83 -18.59 -2.74 -4.19
N HIS A 84 -17.32 -3.12 -4.09
CA HIS A 84 -16.38 -2.57 -3.12
C HIS A 84 -15.48 -1.53 -3.79
N PHE A 85 -15.68 -0.28 -3.43
CA PHE A 85 -14.88 0.82 -3.96
C PHE A 85 -13.60 1.02 -3.17
N HIS A 86 -12.50 1.19 -3.90
CA HIS A 86 -11.20 1.59 -3.36
C HIS A 86 -10.83 2.98 -3.91
N LEU A 87 -10.28 3.84 -3.06
CA LEU A 87 -9.90 5.22 -3.33
C LEU A 87 -11.09 6.19 -3.59
N PRO A 88 -10.99 7.44 -3.12
CA PRO A 88 -12.12 8.35 -3.08
C PRO A 88 -12.65 8.78 -4.46
N TYR A 89 -11.78 8.86 -5.49
CA TYR A 89 -12.19 9.22 -6.86
C TYR A 89 -13.16 8.20 -7.46
N THR A 90 -12.77 6.92 -7.44
CA THR A 90 -13.58 5.83 -7.98
C THR A 90 -14.88 5.67 -7.19
N ALA A 91 -14.79 5.78 -5.85
CA ALA A 91 -15.95 5.68 -4.98
C ALA A 91 -16.97 6.80 -5.23
N ALA A 92 -16.52 8.06 -5.30
CA ALA A 92 -17.41 9.21 -5.45
C ALA A 92 -18.29 9.13 -6.71
N LEU A 93 -17.67 8.81 -7.84
CA LEU A 93 -18.34 8.75 -9.13
C LEU A 93 -19.03 7.39 -9.37
N GLY A 94 -18.41 6.29 -8.93
CA GLY A 94 -18.97 4.95 -9.06
C GLY A 94 -20.32 4.78 -8.34
N ARG A 95 -20.48 5.41 -7.16
CA ARG A 95 -21.76 5.43 -6.43
C ARG A 95 -22.87 6.13 -7.23
N LEU A 96 -22.54 7.16 -8.00
CA LEU A 96 -23.51 7.82 -8.89
C LEU A 96 -23.95 6.88 -10.00
N VAL A 97 -23.01 6.11 -10.56
CA VAL A 97 -23.33 5.08 -11.56
C VAL A 97 -24.23 4.01 -10.95
N VAL A 98 -23.90 3.48 -9.77
CA VAL A 98 -24.77 2.49 -9.07
C VAL A 98 -26.15 3.07 -8.82
N ALA A 99 -26.25 4.32 -8.36
CA ALA A 99 -27.54 4.99 -8.11
C ALA A 99 -28.39 5.19 -9.38
N SER A 100 -27.77 5.22 -10.57
CA SER A 100 -28.48 5.31 -11.85
C SER A 100 -29.12 4.01 -12.32
N LEU A 101 -28.84 2.89 -11.66
CA LEU A 101 -29.42 1.59 -11.95
C LEU A 101 -30.83 1.47 -11.33
N PRO A 102 -31.72 0.66 -11.91
CA PRO A 102 -32.97 0.30 -11.25
C PRO A 102 -32.71 -0.32 -9.88
N ARG A 103 -33.47 0.05 -8.86
CA ARG A 103 -33.26 -0.38 -7.46
C ARG A 103 -33.05 -1.89 -7.29
N ARG A 104 -33.73 -2.72 -8.08
CA ARG A 104 -33.58 -4.19 -8.04
C ARG A 104 -32.26 -4.71 -8.61
N ARG A 105 -31.48 -3.85 -9.28
CA ARG A 105 -30.17 -4.16 -9.87
C ARG A 105 -29.02 -3.43 -9.19
N GLN A 106 -29.32 -2.64 -8.16
CA GLN A 106 -28.27 -1.95 -7.42
C GLN A 106 -27.55 -2.92 -6.49
N PRO A 107 -26.25 -3.16 -6.69
CA PRO A 107 -25.43 -3.92 -5.73
C PRO A 107 -25.30 -3.16 -4.40
N VAL A 108 -25.06 -3.89 -3.34
CA VAL A 108 -24.62 -3.30 -2.07
C VAL A 108 -23.27 -2.63 -2.28
N THR A 109 -23.12 -1.39 -1.83
CA THR A 109 -21.83 -0.69 -1.93
C THR A 109 -21.14 -0.58 -0.58
N LEU A 110 -19.81 -0.72 -0.59
CA LEU A 110 -18.94 -0.41 0.51
C LEU A 110 -17.67 0.29 0.00
N TYR A 111 -16.95 0.94 0.89
CA TYR A 111 -15.80 1.75 0.54
C TYR A 111 -14.64 1.55 1.50
N THR A 112 -13.43 1.35 0.96
CA THR A 112 -12.18 1.38 1.72
C THR A 112 -11.42 2.68 1.47
N GLU A 113 -11.14 3.39 2.56
CA GLU A 113 -10.29 4.59 2.57
C GLU A 113 -8.83 4.19 2.80
N HIS A 114 -8.00 4.45 1.79
CA HIS A 114 -6.56 4.17 1.81
C HIS A 114 -5.71 5.41 2.12
N SER A 115 -6.30 6.60 2.07
CA SER A 115 -5.60 7.87 2.17
C SER A 115 -6.06 8.69 3.36
N LEU A 116 -5.26 9.69 3.72
CA LEU A 116 -5.70 10.66 4.71
C LEU A 116 -6.70 11.62 4.05
N TRP A 117 -7.92 11.66 4.55
CA TRP A 117 -9.04 12.43 4.00
C TRP A 117 -8.70 13.89 3.65
N HIS A 118 -7.90 14.55 4.49
CA HIS A 118 -7.55 15.97 4.29
C HIS A 118 -6.64 16.22 3.06
N LYS A 119 -6.02 15.18 2.51
CA LYS A 119 -5.09 15.25 1.37
C LYS A 119 -5.73 14.93 0.02
N VAL A 120 -6.99 14.56 0.02
CA VAL A 120 -7.78 14.34 -1.20
C VAL A 120 -8.10 15.69 -1.85
N ALA A 121 -8.01 15.78 -3.19
CA ALA A 121 -8.37 17.00 -3.94
C ALA A 121 -9.77 17.50 -3.55
N VAL A 122 -9.92 18.79 -3.40
CA VAL A 122 -11.14 19.42 -2.84
C VAL A 122 -12.40 18.96 -3.54
N LEU A 123 -12.41 18.96 -4.88
CA LEU A 123 -13.57 18.54 -5.67
C LEU A 123 -13.94 17.06 -5.39
N VAL A 124 -12.93 16.17 -5.38
CA VAL A 124 -13.14 14.74 -5.08
C VAL A 124 -13.64 14.55 -3.65
N LYS A 125 -13.11 15.33 -2.71
CA LYS A 125 -13.56 15.33 -1.30
C LYS A 125 -15.03 15.72 -1.18
N VAL A 126 -15.44 16.80 -1.84
CA VAL A 126 -16.86 17.26 -1.85
C VAL A 126 -17.78 16.19 -2.44
N LEU A 127 -17.42 15.64 -3.61
CA LEU A 127 -18.20 14.60 -4.28
C LEU A 127 -18.26 13.31 -3.44
N ASN A 128 -17.11 12.90 -2.86
CA ASN A 128 -17.05 11.73 -1.99
C ASN A 128 -17.95 11.94 -0.75
N ARG A 129 -17.87 13.11 -0.10
CA ARG A 129 -18.73 13.45 1.04
C ARG A 129 -20.23 13.45 0.70
N ALA A 130 -20.60 13.94 -0.48
CA ALA A 130 -21.99 13.96 -0.94
C ALA A 130 -22.56 12.57 -1.25
N THR A 131 -21.70 11.62 -1.62
CA THR A 131 -22.12 10.28 -2.08
C THR A 131 -21.90 9.16 -1.08
N ILE A 132 -20.97 9.31 -0.10
CA ILE A 132 -20.53 8.27 0.84
C ILE A 132 -21.66 7.72 1.73
N GLY A 133 -22.73 8.51 1.92
CA GLY A 133 -23.93 8.06 2.63
C GLY A 133 -24.64 6.86 2.00
N ARG A 134 -24.35 6.55 0.73
CA ARG A 134 -24.90 5.41 0.00
C ARG A 134 -24.24 4.08 0.36
N ASP A 135 -23.01 4.11 0.86
CA ASP A 135 -22.32 2.87 1.26
C ASP A 135 -22.92 2.31 2.53
N ARG A 136 -23.07 1.01 2.56
CA ARG A 136 -23.56 0.26 3.73
C ARG A 136 -22.48 0.08 4.79
N ALA A 137 -21.22 0.03 4.39
CA ALA A 137 -20.08 -0.06 5.29
C ALA A 137 -18.91 0.79 4.79
N LEU A 138 -18.09 1.25 5.72
CA LEU A 138 -16.84 1.96 5.48
C LEU A 138 -15.70 1.20 6.15
N ILE A 139 -14.58 1.09 5.47
CA ILE A 139 -13.35 0.51 6.00
C ILE A 139 -12.27 1.59 5.94
N ALA A 140 -11.50 1.72 6.99
CA ALA A 140 -10.28 2.52 7.04
C ALA A 140 -9.09 1.58 7.22
N VAL A 141 -8.05 1.72 6.40
CA VAL A 141 -6.89 0.81 6.43
C VAL A 141 -5.98 1.03 7.64
N SER A 142 -6.19 2.10 8.39
CA SER A 142 -5.42 2.43 9.61
C SER A 142 -6.24 3.30 10.55
N GLN A 143 -5.81 3.37 11.83
CA GLN A 143 -6.41 4.30 12.79
C GLN A 143 -6.28 5.75 12.32
N ALA A 144 -5.15 6.13 11.72
CA ALA A 144 -4.94 7.47 11.17
C ALA A 144 -5.92 7.79 10.03
N ALA A 145 -6.21 6.83 9.14
CA ALA A 145 -7.23 6.98 8.10
C ALA A 145 -8.63 7.11 8.70
N TYR A 146 -8.95 6.33 9.74
CA TYR A 146 -10.20 6.42 10.48
C TYR A 146 -10.36 7.79 11.17
N ASP A 147 -9.33 8.27 11.85
CA ASP A 147 -9.35 9.55 12.57
C ASP A 147 -9.42 10.75 11.60
N ALA A 148 -8.93 10.58 10.37
CA ALA A 148 -9.07 11.57 9.32
C ALA A 148 -10.48 11.64 8.71
N LEU A 149 -11.33 10.61 8.92
CA LEU A 149 -12.72 10.65 8.46
C LEU A 149 -13.53 11.73 9.18
N PRO A 150 -14.50 12.36 8.50
CA PRO A 150 -15.48 13.22 9.15
C PRO A 150 -16.15 12.52 10.34
N ARG A 151 -16.29 13.20 11.48
CA ARG A 151 -16.85 12.61 12.72
C ARG A 151 -18.19 11.88 12.49
N ALA A 152 -19.05 12.41 11.63
CA ALA A 152 -20.36 11.83 11.32
C ALA A 152 -20.27 10.45 10.61
N LEU A 153 -19.13 10.12 10.00
CA LEU A 153 -18.93 8.85 9.28
C LEU A 153 -18.28 7.76 10.13
N ARG A 154 -17.55 8.15 11.19
CA ARG A 154 -16.80 7.22 12.05
C ARG A 154 -17.64 6.09 12.67
N PRO A 155 -18.90 6.31 13.13
CA PRO A 155 -19.71 5.21 13.67
C PRO A 155 -20.01 4.09 12.66
N ARG A 156 -19.91 4.38 11.34
CA ARG A 156 -20.13 3.42 10.24
C ARG A 156 -18.84 2.83 9.71
N ALA A 157 -17.70 3.32 10.16
CA ALA A 157 -16.39 2.89 9.70
C ALA A 157 -15.80 1.85 10.67
N ARG A 158 -15.08 0.89 10.11
CA ARG A 158 -14.25 -0.07 10.84
C ARG A 158 -12.80 0.09 10.40
N VAL A 159 -11.89 -0.02 11.35
CA VAL A 159 -10.47 -0.13 11.04
C VAL A 159 -10.19 -1.59 10.72
N VAL A 160 -9.73 -1.85 9.50
CA VAL A 160 -9.19 -3.14 9.09
C VAL A 160 -7.79 -2.86 8.58
N VAL A 161 -6.80 -3.19 9.40
CA VAL A 161 -5.40 -3.06 9.01
C VAL A 161 -5.13 -4.14 7.98
N HIS A 162 -4.91 -3.73 6.73
CA HIS A 162 -4.57 -4.64 5.64
C HIS A 162 -3.20 -5.28 5.92
N GLY A 163 -3.01 -6.47 5.40
CA GLY A 163 -1.75 -7.19 5.48
C GLY A 163 -1.11 -7.38 4.11
N VAL A 164 -0.03 -8.11 4.10
CA VAL A 164 0.69 -8.56 2.91
C VAL A 164 0.71 -10.08 2.86
N ASP A 165 0.86 -10.66 1.68
CA ASP A 165 1.09 -12.09 1.56
C ASP A 165 2.48 -12.43 2.12
N LEU A 166 2.49 -13.20 3.21
CA LEU A 166 3.72 -13.62 3.88
C LEU A 166 4.33 -14.88 3.26
N SER A 167 3.64 -15.55 2.32
CA SER A 167 4.12 -16.79 1.72
C SER A 167 5.47 -16.62 1.00
N PRO A 168 5.67 -15.57 0.15
CA PRO A 168 6.96 -15.33 -0.48
C PRO A 168 8.08 -15.02 0.52
N SER A 169 7.75 -14.35 1.63
CA SER A 169 8.74 -13.95 2.64
C SER A 169 9.36 -15.15 3.36
N ARG A 170 8.60 -16.23 3.58
CA ARG A 170 9.10 -17.45 4.22
C ARG A 170 10.25 -18.07 3.43
N ASP A 171 10.10 -18.17 2.11
CA ASP A 171 11.16 -18.66 1.22
C ASP A 171 12.38 -17.71 1.21
N MET A 172 12.13 -16.39 1.18
CA MET A 172 13.20 -15.39 1.25
C MET A 172 14.02 -15.47 2.54
N VAL A 173 13.38 -15.73 3.67
CA VAL A 173 14.08 -15.89 4.98
C VAL A 173 14.98 -17.14 4.95
N LEU A 174 14.49 -18.27 4.40
CA LEU A 174 15.26 -19.52 4.31
C LEU A 174 16.46 -19.35 3.37
N ARG A 175 16.31 -18.63 2.27
CA ARG A 175 17.35 -18.41 1.25
C ARG A 175 18.12 -17.10 1.44
N ARG A 176 17.95 -16.44 2.59
CA ARG A 176 18.54 -15.12 2.83
C ARG A 176 20.04 -15.02 2.57
N PRO A 177 20.90 -15.99 2.97
CA PRO A 177 22.32 -15.91 2.68
C PRO A 177 22.66 -15.86 1.18
N GLU A 178 21.95 -16.66 0.37
CA GLU A 178 22.10 -16.70 -1.08
C GLU A 178 21.64 -15.39 -1.72
N ILE A 179 20.43 -14.94 -1.39
CA ILE A 179 19.85 -13.68 -1.88
C ILE A 179 20.74 -12.48 -1.54
N ARG A 180 21.28 -12.45 -0.31
CA ARG A 180 22.24 -11.41 0.10
C ARG A 180 23.48 -11.42 -0.76
N ALA A 181 24.05 -12.60 -1.04
CA ALA A 181 25.25 -12.72 -1.86
C ALA A 181 24.99 -12.24 -3.30
N GLU A 182 23.88 -12.64 -3.91
CA GLU A 182 23.48 -12.27 -5.27
C GLU A 182 23.25 -10.76 -5.39
N VAL A 183 22.38 -10.20 -4.55
CA VAL A 183 22.01 -8.77 -4.60
C VAL A 183 23.22 -7.88 -4.28
N ARG A 184 24.04 -8.25 -3.30
CA ARG A 184 25.24 -7.46 -2.95
C ARG A 184 26.29 -7.49 -4.05
N ALA A 185 26.45 -8.63 -4.75
CA ALA A 185 27.34 -8.73 -5.90
C ALA A 185 26.81 -7.86 -7.07
N GLU A 186 25.51 -7.93 -7.39
CA GLU A 186 24.86 -7.09 -8.40
C GLU A 186 25.06 -5.59 -8.11
N LEU A 187 24.87 -5.19 -6.87
CA LEU A 187 24.99 -3.80 -6.44
C LEU A 187 26.43 -3.36 -6.18
N GLY A 188 27.41 -4.24 -6.32
CA GLY A 188 28.81 -3.92 -6.05
C GLY A 188 29.05 -3.48 -4.59
N VAL A 189 28.35 -4.06 -3.62
CA VAL A 189 28.54 -3.74 -2.19
C VAL A 189 29.74 -4.51 -1.67
N PRO A 190 30.84 -3.85 -1.26
CA PRO A 190 32.04 -4.50 -0.77
C PRO A 190 31.80 -5.36 0.48
N SER A 191 32.68 -6.36 0.68
CA SER A 191 32.71 -7.12 1.92
C SER A 191 32.99 -6.18 3.10
N GLY A 192 32.19 -6.29 4.16
CA GLY A 192 32.35 -5.44 5.36
C GLY A 192 31.55 -4.12 5.32
N GLU A 193 31.02 -3.70 4.18
CA GLU A 193 30.08 -2.57 4.13
C GLU A 193 28.63 -3.05 4.35
N LEU A 194 27.80 -2.20 4.94
CA LEU A 194 26.38 -2.45 5.13
C LEU A 194 25.57 -1.90 3.94
N LEU A 195 24.42 -2.51 3.68
CA LEU A 195 23.47 -2.08 2.65
C LEU A 195 22.20 -1.53 3.33
N ALA A 196 21.98 -0.23 3.18
CA ALA A 196 20.73 0.43 3.56
C ALA A 196 19.82 0.58 2.32
N VAL A 197 18.58 0.11 2.41
CA VAL A 197 17.66 0.05 1.27
C VAL A 197 16.41 0.87 1.53
N THR A 198 15.98 1.61 0.51
CA THR A 198 14.67 2.25 0.46
C THR A 198 13.91 1.72 -0.76
N VAL A 199 12.67 1.29 -0.57
CA VAL A 199 11.76 0.89 -1.66
C VAL A 199 10.53 1.77 -1.60
N ALA A 200 10.46 2.77 -2.48
CA ALA A 200 9.33 3.70 -2.55
C ALA A 200 9.33 4.45 -3.88
N ASN A 201 8.15 4.89 -4.35
CA ASN A 201 8.03 5.74 -5.51
C ASN A 201 8.77 7.08 -5.29
N LEU A 202 9.41 7.62 -6.34
CA LEU A 202 10.13 8.90 -6.29
C LEU A 202 9.13 10.06 -6.35
N ARG A 203 8.49 10.33 -5.20
CA ARG A 203 7.49 11.38 -4.97
C ARG A 203 7.83 12.16 -3.70
N SER A 204 7.34 13.39 -3.61
CA SER A 204 7.64 14.31 -2.50
C SER A 204 7.25 13.75 -1.12
N GLU A 205 6.13 13.01 -1.06
CA GLU A 205 5.69 12.40 0.20
C GLU A 205 6.61 11.31 0.75
N LYS A 206 7.56 10.81 -0.06
CA LYS A 206 8.48 9.73 0.33
C LYS A 206 9.80 10.18 0.94
N GLY A 207 10.05 11.50 1.03
CA GLY A 207 11.14 12.09 1.80
C GLY A 207 12.55 11.75 1.28
N TYR A 208 12.70 11.57 -0.02
CA TYR A 208 14.03 11.29 -0.62
C TYR A 208 15.02 12.42 -0.45
N ASP A 209 14.56 13.66 -0.31
CA ASP A 209 15.36 14.83 0.07
C ASP A 209 16.03 14.62 1.43
N VAL A 210 15.26 14.20 2.43
CA VAL A 210 15.76 13.88 3.77
C VAL A 210 16.70 12.66 3.76
N LEU A 211 16.39 11.65 2.92
CA LEU A 211 17.24 10.46 2.79
C LEU A 211 18.61 10.79 2.23
N LEU A 212 18.67 11.61 1.18
CA LEU A 212 19.94 12.01 0.56
C LEU A 212 20.80 12.83 1.51
N ASP A 213 20.20 13.76 2.26
CA ASP A 213 20.90 14.53 3.29
C ASP A 213 21.41 13.64 4.42
N ALA A 214 20.57 12.72 4.91
CA ALA A 214 20.99 11.74 5.92
C ALA A 214 22.12 10.83 5.41
N ALA A 215 22.06 10.37 4.17
CA ALA A 215 23.12 9.58 3.54
C ALA A 215 24.44 10.34 3.45
N ARG A 216 24.37 11.66 3.18
CA ARG A 216 25.56 12.52 3.18
C ARG A 216 26.17 12.60 4.59
N LEU A 217 25.35 12.85 5.61
CA LEU A 217 25.80 12.90 7.00
C LEU A 217 26.43 11.57 7.47
N VAL A 218 25.86 10.43 7.08
CA VAL A 218 26.42 9.10 7.36
C VAL A 218 27.78 8.91 6.65
N ALA A 219 27.87 9.39 5.39
CA ALA A 219 29.11 9.33 4.63
C ALA A 219 30.22 10.21 5.23
N ASP A 220 29.88 11.39 5.76
CA ASP A 220 30.80 12.31 6.43
C ASP A 220 31.35 11.71 7.76
N GLN A 221 30.59 10.82 8.41
CA GLN A 221 31.05 10.06 9.57
C GLN A 221 32.03 8.93 9.20
N GLY A 222 32.27 8.69 7.92
CA GLY A 222 33.14 7.62 7.44
C GLY A 222 32.59 6.21 7.64
N LEU A 223 31.28 6.06 7.92
CA LEU A 223 30.68 4.76 8.15
C LEU A 223 30.60 3.93 6.85
N PRO A 224 30.87 2.61 6.91
CA PRO A 224 30.86 1.73 5.76
C PRO A 224 29.41 1.31 5.41
N ILE A 225 28.58 2.29 5.02
CA ILE A 225 27.18 2.08 4.67
C ILE A 225 26.95 2.57 3.24
N ARG A 226 26.43 1.69 2.40
CA ARG A 226 25.93 2.01 1.05
C ARG A 226 24.42 2.09 1.07
N PHE A 227 23.89 3.01 0.29
CA PHE A 227 22.46 3.20 0.11
C PHE A 227 22.02 2.76 -1.28
N ALA A 228 20.89 2.09 -1.34
CA ALA A 228 20.22 1.75 -2.59
C ALA A 228 18.73 2.10 -2.51
N ALA A 229 18.23 2.79 -3.53
CA ALA A 229 16.85 3.23 -3.59
C ALA A 229 16.15 2.65 -4.81
N ALA A 230 15.17 1.77 -4.60
CA ALA A 230 14.34 1.21 -5.65
C ALA A 230 13.00 1.95 -5.74
N GLY A 231 12.68 2.42 -6.93
CA GLY A 231 11.44 3.13 -7.22
C GLY A 231 11.53 3.97 -8.49
N GLN A 232 10.40 4.46 -8.92
CA GLN A 232 10.27 5.37 -10.06
C GLN A 232 9.27 6.47 -9.72
N GLY A 233 9.35 7.61 -10.38
CA GLY A 233 8.41 8.70 -10.16
C GLY A 233 8.86 10.03 -10.75
N SER A 234 8.04 11.05 -10.57
CA SER A 234 8.22 12.38 -11.18
C SER A 234 9.44 13.13 -10.68
N LEU A 235 10.02 12.74 -9.54
CA LEU A 235 11.20 13.41 -8.98
C LEU A 235 12.53 12.77 -9.39
N ALA A 236 12.56 11.81 -10.34
CA ALA A 236 13.76 11.07 -10.69
C ALA A 236 14.92 11.97 -11.13
N GLU A 237 14.66 12.97 -11.98
CA GLU A 237 15.67 13.92 -12.48
C GLU A 237 16.16 14.82 -11.34
N GLU A 238 15.26 15.45 -10.60
CA GLU A 238 15.58 16.33 -9.47
C GLU A 238 16.45 15.63 -8.42
N LEU A 239 16.06 14.41 -8.04
CA LEU A 239 16.79 13.62 -7.05
C LEU A 239 18.17 13.18 -7.56
N THR A 240 18.30 12.89 -8.86
CA THR A 240 19.59 12.60 -9.49
C THR A 240 20.53 13.80 -9.47
N GLU A 241 20.01 14.99 -9.72
CA GLU A 241 20.78 16.23 -9.62
C GLU A 241 21.23 16.52 -8.18
N ARG A 242 20.32 16.38 -7.21
CA ARG A 242 20.62 16.53 -5.78
C ARG A 242 21.67 15.52 -5.31
N HIS A 243 21.53 14.25 -5.70
CA HIS A 243 22.54 13.21 -5.42
C HIS A 243 23.94 13.62 -5.90
N ARG A 244 24.03 14.15 -7.13
CA ARG A 244 25.29 14.62 -7.71
C ARG A 244 25.84 15.83 -6.95
N ALA A 245 25.00 16.79 -6.61
CA ALA A 245 25.39 17.98 -5.86
C ALA A 245 25.90 17.64 -4.46
N LEU A 246 25.36 16.61 -3.82
CA LEU A 246 25.81 16.11 -2.52
C LEU A 246 27.11 15.27 -2.60
N GLY A 247 27.59 14.95 -3.79
CA GLY A 247 28.82 14.17 -3.97
C GLY A 247 28.77 12.75 -3.38
N LEU A 248 27.59 12.13 -3.38
CA LEU A 248 27.41 10.79 -2.80
C LEU A 248 28.05 9.68 -3.64
N GLY A 249 28.18 9.86 -4.97
CA GLY A 249 28.81 8.88 -5.86
C GLY A 249 28.24 7.47 -5.68
N GLU A 250 29.12 6.49 -5.59
CA GLU A 250 28.74 5.08 -5.42
C GLU A 250 28.18 4.74 -4.03
N ARG A 251 28.22 5.68 -3.09
CA ARG A 251 27.63 5.46 -1.75
C ARG A 251 26.12 5.47 -1.75
N PHE A 252 25.50 6.03 -2.79
CA PHE A 252 24.05 6.02 -2.97
C PHE A 252 23.70 5.72 -4.43
N ARG A 253 22.86 4.71 -4.66
CA ARG A 253 22.44 4.32 -6.02
C ARG A 253 20.92 4.32 -6.15
N PHE A 254 20.42 4.97 -7.20
CA PHE A 254 19.04 4.80 -7.66
C PHE A 254 18.95 3.60 -8.60
N LEU A 255 18.10 2.64 -8.27
CA LEU A 255 17.97 1.36 -8.99
C LEU A 255 16.84 1.37 -10.04
N GLY A 256 16.04 2.43 -10.08
CA GLY A 256 14.82 2.43 -10.87
C GLY A 256 13.77 1.46 -10.30
N HIS A 257 12.83 1.07 -11.14
CA HIS A 257 11.82 0.08 -10.76
C HIS A 257 12.43 -1.32 -10.60
N ARG A 258 12.15 -2.00 -9.48
CA ARG A 258 12.58 -3.38 -9.20
C ARG A 258 11.36 -4.28 -9.01
N ARG A 259 11.32 -5.41 -9.69
CA ARG A 259 10.28 -6.44 -9.51
C ARG A 259 10.54 -7.33 -8.31
N ASP A 260 11.78 -7.45 -7.89
CA ASP A 260 12.29 -8.26 -6.78
C ASP A 260 12.46 -7.44 -5.48
N ALA A 261 11.57 -6.48 -5.24
CA ALA A 261 11.64 -5.59 -4.08
C ALA A 261 11.78 -6.36 -2.76
N LEU A 262 11.07 -7.47 -2.58
CA LEU A 262 11.17 -8.31 -1.39
C LEU A 262 12.56 -8.94 -1.23
N GLY A 263 13.18 -9.40 -2.32
CA GLY A 263 14.55 -9.89 -2.33
C GLY A 263 15.56 -8.81 -1.94
N LEU A 264 15.35 -7.57 -2.44
CA LEU A 264 16.17 -6.43 -2.08
C LEU A 264 16.05 -6.09 -0.57
N LEU A 265 14.83 -6.15 -0.01
CA LEU A 265 14.60 -5.97 1.43
C LEU A 265 15.26 -7.07 2.26
N ALA A 266 15.19 -8.33 1.82
CA ALA A 266 15.82 -9.47 2.48
C ALA A 266 17.36 -9.40 2.43
N ALA A 267 17.93 -8.83 1.36
CA ALA A 267 19.38 -8.64 1.20
C ALA A 267 19.93 -7.48 2.04
N ALA A 268 19.10 -6.53 2.43
CA ALA A 268 19.50 -5.34 3.16
C ALA A 268 19.93 -5.65 4.60
N ASP A 269 20.79 -4.80 5.13
CA ASP A 269 21.13 -4.74 6.56
C ASP A 269 20.17 -3.80 7.30
N ILE A 270 19.73 -2.73 6.61
CA ILE A 270 18.82 -1.72 7.14
C ILE A 270 17.81 -1.34 6.05
N VAL A 271 16.54 -1.34 6.39
CA VAL A 271 15.48 -0.72 5.56
C VAL A 271 15.20 0.67 6.10
N VAL A 272 15.23 1.68 5.22
CA VAL A 272 14.99 3.06 5.59
C VAL A 272 13.72 3.55 4.90
N LEU A 273 12.76 4.08 5.66
CA LEU A 273 11.57 4.74 5.13
C LEU A 273 11.45 6.17 5.67
N PRO A 274 11.97 7.17 4.96
CA PRO A 274 12.10 8.56 5.43
C PRO A 274 10.87 9.41 5.14
N SER A 275 9.72 8.81 4.91
CA SER A 275 8.52 9.44 4.35
C SER A 275 8.05 10.65 5.17
N HIS A 276 7.60 11.70 4.48
CA HIS A 276 6.83 12.79 5.07
C HIS A 276 5.38 12.38 5.34
N GLN A 277 4.92 11.33 4.64
CA GLN A 277 3.54 10.88 4.70
C GLN A 277 3.38 9.42 4.33
N GLU A 278 2.59 8.68 5.11
CA GLU A 278 2.13 7.33 4.78
C GLU A 278 0.65 7.14 5.11
N GLY A 279 -0.02 6.28 4.33
CA GLY A 279 -1.27 5.67 4.73
C GLY A 279 -0.98 4.46 5.62
N LEU A 280 -0.88 3.29 5.02
CA LEU A 280 -0.35 2.06 5.61
C LEU A 280 0.92 1.68 4.82
N PRO A 281 2.11 1.66 5.45
CA PRO A 281 3.37 1.44 4.73
C PRO A 281 3.59 -0.05 4.43
N VAL A 282 3.09 -0.53 3.30
CA VAL A 282 3.21 -1.93 2.83
C VAL A 282 4.66 -2.40 2.86
N VAL A 283 5.59 -1.57 2.41
CA VAL A 283 7.02 -1.90 2.39
C VAL A 283 7.60 -2.21 3.78
N LEU A 284 7.07 -1.60 4.85
CA LEU A 284 7.50 -1.92 6.21
C LEU A 284 6.96 -3.28 6.66
N MET A 285 5.74 -3.64 6.29
CA MET A 285 5.21 -4.98 6.54
C MET A 285 6.03 -6.04 5.79
N GLU A 286 6.40 -5.76 4.54
CA GLU A 286 7.31 -6.62 3.76
C GLU A 286 8.70 -6.70 4.41
N ALA A 287 9.26 -5.58 4.89
CA ALA A 287 10.55 -5.56 5.57
C ALA A 287 10.51 -6.33 6.91
N THR A 288 9.42 -6.20 7.68
CA THR A 288 9.26 -7.01 8.90
C THR A 288 9.19 -8.49 8.58
N SER A 289 8.52 -8.89 7.50
CA SER A 289 8.33 -10.30 7.12
C SER A 289 9.62 -11.01 6.68
N VAL A 290 10.66 -10.26 6.33
CA VAL A 290 12.00 -10.80 6.02
C VAL A 290 13.01 -10.54 7.14
N GLY A 291 12.61 -9.96 8.26
CA GLY A 291 13.44 -9.79 9.45
C GLY A 291 14.58 -8.80 9.27
N THR A 292 14.42 -7.77 8.47
CA THR A 292 15.43 -6.72 8.29
C THR A 292 15.22 -5.59 9.30
N ALA A 293 16.29 -5.06 9.87
CA ALA A 293 16.22 -3.92 10.79
C ALA A 293 15.67 -2.68 10.07
N ILE A 294 14.79 -1.95 10.73
CA ILE A 294 14.04 -0.84 10.11
C ILE A 294 14.35 0.47 10.82
N VAL A 295 14.58 1.53 10.03
CA VAL A 295 14.60 2.93 10.48
C VAL A 295 13.55 3.69 9.67
N ALA A 296 12.55 4.28 10.33
CA ALA A 296 11.45 4.94 9.65
C ALA A 296 11.06 6.25 10.32
N THR A 297 10.31 7.09 9.62
CA THR A 297 9.72 8.30 10.18
C THR A 297 8.36 8.05 10.81
N SER A 298 8.03 8.75 11.91
CA SER A 298 6.78 8.62 12.65
C SER A 298 5.62 9.32 11.94
N VAL A 299 5.12 8.72 10.85
CA VAL A 299 4.03 9.28 10.05
C VAL A 299 2.95 8.25 9.73
N GLY A 300 1.71 8.68 9.67
CA GLY A 300 0.57 7.87 9.23
C GLY A 300 0.45 6.54 9.95
N GLY A 301 0.47 5.46 9.18
CA GLY A 301 0.39 4.08 9.68
C GLY A 301 1.73 3.47 10.12
N VAL A 302 2.86 4.18 10.05
CA VAL A 302 4.17 3.64 10.50
C VAL A 302 4.12 3.15 11.96
N PRO A 303 3.54 3.88 12.94
CA PRO A 303 3.45 3.41 14.32
C PRO A 303 2.57 2.16 14.53
N LEU A 304 1.79 1.75 13.54
CA LEU A 304 1.04 0.49 13.58
C LEU A 304 1.92 -0.72 13.27
N VAL A 305 3.01 -0.49 12.53
CA VAL A 305 3.94 -1.54 12.08
C VAL A 305 5.20 -1.55 12.93
N ILE A 306 5.73 -0.36 13.26
CA ILE A 306 7.00 -0.20 13.96
C ILE A 306 6.79 0.46 15.32
N THR A 307 7.23 -0.23 16.36
CA THR A 307 7.35 0.29 17.73
C THR A 307 8.80 0.66 17.98
N ASP A 308 9.04 1.95 18.26
CA ASP A 308 10.37 2.50 18.45
C ASP A 308 11.18 1.74 19.51
N GLY A 309 12.44 1.41 19.18
CA GLY A 309 13.38 0.67 20.03
C GLY A 309 13.04 -0.81 20.22
N VAL A 310 11.89 -1.29 19.71
CA VAL A 310 11.42 -2.68 19.86
C VAL A 310 11.67 -3.50 18.60
N ASN A 311 11.02 -3.16 17.49
CA ASN A 311 11.12 -3.84 16.20
C ASN A 311 11.63 -2.91 15.07
N GLY A 312 12.11 -1.72 15.40
CA GLY A 312 12.72 -0.73 14.52
C GLY A 312 13.08 0.52 15.30
N LEU A 313 13.64 1.52 14.62
CA LEU A 313 13.83 2.86 15.17
C LEU A 313 12.92 3.83 14.42
N VAL A 314 12.30 4.76 15.16
CA VAL A 314 11.36 5.73 14.61
C VAL A 314 11.83 7.14 14.93
N VAL A 315 11.90 8.01 13.91
CA VAL A 315 12.34 9.39 14.05
C VAL A 315 11.27 10.37 13.54
N PRO A 316 11.29 11.65 13.93
CA PRO A 316 10.42 12.66 13.35
C PRO A 316 10.64 12.80 11.83
N PRO A 317 9.59 13.11 11.03
CA PRO A 317 9.75 13.39 9.61
C PRO A 317 10.47 14.72 9.39
N GLY A 318 11.18 14.84 8.25
CA GLY A 318 11.89 16.07 7.87
C GLY A 318 13.13 16.39 8.70
N ALA A 319 13.70 15.40 9.41
CA ALA A 319 14.86 15.55 10.30
C ALA A 319 16.03 14.67 9.83
N PRO A 320 16.83 15.11 8.84
CA PRO A 320 17.91 14.30 8.28
C PRO A 320 19.00 13.95 9.30
N GLU A 321 19.27 14.81 10.27
CA GLU A 321 20.25 14.57 11.33
C GLU A 321 19.81 13.42 12.25
N LEU A 322 18.54 13.39 12.63
CA LEU A 322 17.97 12.31 13.45
C LEU A 322 17.88 11.01 12.67
N LEU A 323 17.55 11.08 11.38
CA LEU A 323 17.55 9.92 10.51
C LEU A 323 18.97 9.34 10.37
N ALA A 324 19.96 10.19 10.12
CA ALA A 324 21.37 9.79 10.04
C ALA A 324 21.85 9.16 11.35
N ALA A 325 21.53 9.76 12.48
CA ALA A 325 21.89 9.22 13.81
C ALA A 325 21.27 7.84 14.06
N ALA A 326 20.00 7.63 13.69
CA ALA A 326 19.33 6.34 13.81
C ALA A 326 19.96 5.28 12.89
N ILE A 327 20.26 5.64 11.63
CA ILE A 327 20.95 4.76 10.68
C ILE A 327 22.34 4.40 11.19
N SER A 328 23.12 5.38 11.67
CA SER A 328 24.47 5.19 12.22
C SER A 328 24.44 4.27 13.44
N ARG A 329 23.48 4.45 14.35
CA ARG A 329 23.30 3.60 15.53
C ARG A 329 23.03 2.14 15.16
N VAL A 330 22.11 1.88 14.21
CA VAL A 330 21.83 0.52 13.72
C VAL A 330 23.04 -0.01 12.94
N GLY A 331 23.75 0.84 12.21
CA GLY A 331 24.92 0.48 11.43
C GLY A 331 26.11 0.04 12.29
N THR A 332 26.37 0.73 13.38
CA THR A 332 27.53 0.46 14.25
C THR A 332 27.28 -0.59 15.32
N ASP A 333 26.01 -0.83 15.69
CA ASP A 333 25.63 -1.82 16.70
C ASP A 333 24.96 -3.04 16.05
N ALA A 334 25.75 -4.09 15.80
CA ALA A 334 25.27 -5.33 15.19
C ALA A 334 24.24 -6.05 16.09
N THR A 335 24.42 -5.98 17.42
CA THR A 335 23.50 -6.61 18.38
C THR A 335 22.12 -5.95 18.32
N LEU A 336 22.10 -4.63 18.33
CA LEU A 336 20.87 -3.86 18.15
C LEU A 336 20.21 -4.19 16.80
N ARG A 337 20.98 -4.18 15.71
CA ARG A 337 20.49 -4.47 14.37
C ARG A 337 19.81 -5.83 14.27
N HIS A 338 20.47 -6.89 14.78
CA HIS A 338 19.89 -8.24 14.79
C HIS A 338 18.63 -8.30 15.67
N ARG A 339 18.69 -7.77 16.89
CA ARG A 339 17.55 -7.76 17.81
C ARG A 339 16.32 -7.08 17.21
N LEU A 340 16.49 -5.94 16.53
CA LEU A 340 15.40 -5.23 15.86
C LEU A 340 14.83 -6.05 14.72
N GLY A 341 15.68 -6.68 13.89
CA GLY A 341 15.24 -7.52 12.77
C GLY A 341 14.50 -8.78 13.22
N ASP A 342 15.05 -9.50 14.22
CA ASP A 342 14.42 -10.71 14.78
C ASP A 342 13.04 -10.39 15.38
N ARG A 343 12.95 -9.27 16.07
CA ARG A 343 11.68 -8.83 16.63
C ARG A 343 10.69 -8.41 15.54
N ALA A 344 11.15 -7.71 14.51
CA ALA A 344 10.32 -7.36 13.35
C ALA A 344 9.74 -8.61 12.68
N LEU A 345 10.57 -9.65 12.47
CA LEU A 345 10.14 -10.93 11.92
C LEU A 345 9.08 -11.62 12.80
N ALA A 346 9.28 -11.63 14.11
CA ALA A 346 8.33 -12.22 15.04
C ALA A 346 6.96 -11.48 15.01
N ASP A 347 6.97 -10.16 14.87
CA ASP A 347 5.77 -9.32 14.84
C ASP A 347 5.04 -9.40 13.48
N SER A 348 5.69 -9.86 12.40
CA SER A 348 5.17 -9.83 11.03
C SER A 348 3.86 -10.61 10.85
N ALA A 349 3.65 -11.68 11.63
CA ALA A 349 2.41 -12.47 11.57
C ALA A 349 1.13 -11.66 11.82
N ALA A 350 1.25 -10.52 12.51
CA ALA A 350 0.13 -9.59 12.71
C ALA A 350 -0.33 -8.92 11.42
N PHE A 351 0.52 -8.92 10.39
CA PHE A 351 0.29 -8.32 9.08
C PHE A 351 0.04 -9.36 7.98
N ASP A 352 -0.35 -10.58 8.34
CA ASP A 352 -0.77 -11.57 7.35
C ASP A 352 -2.07 -11.12 6.68
N VAL A 353 -2.06 -11.11 5.34
CA VAL A 353 -3.21 -10.69 4.52
C VAL A 353 -4.45 -11.53 4.78
N SER A 354 -4.28 -12.82 5.12
CA SER A 354 -5.40 -13.74 5.40
C SER A 354 -6.31 -13.25 6.53
N ARG A 355 -5.72 -12.59 7.55
CA ARG A 355 -6.49 -11.97 8.63
C ARG A 355 -7.35 -10.81 8.11
N ALA A 356 -6.76 -9.91 7.34
CA ALA A 356 -7.48 -8.79 6.76
C ALA A 356 -8.58 -9.25 5.80
N CYS A 357 -8.31 -10.27 4.98
CA CYS A 357 -9.31 -10.92 4.12
C CYS A 357 -10.49 -11.43 4.95
N GLY A 358 -10.24 -12.20 6.01
CA GLY A 358 -11.28 -12.72 6.88
C GLY A 358 -12.15 -11.64 7.53
N GLU A 359 -11.54 -10.51 7.96
CA GLU A 359 -12.27 -9.37 8.53
C GLU A 359 -13.14 -8.66 7.47
N VAL A 360 -12.62 -8.43 6.26
CA VAL A 360 -13.36 -7.82 5.15
C VAL A 360 -14.51 -8.74 4.70
N GLU A 361 -14.24 -10.03 4.54
CA GLU A 361 -15.26 -11.01 4.13
C GLU A 361 -16.36 -11.19 5.18
N ALA A 362 -16.05 -11.08 6.46
CA ALA A 362 -17.06 -11.04 7.51
C ALA A 362 -17.99 -9.81 7.39
N ILE A 363 -17.47 -8.68 6.86
CA ILE A 363 -18.30 -7.52 6.53
C ILE A 363 -19.19 -7.88 5.33
N TYR A 364 -18.65 -8.49 4.28
CA TYR A 364 -19.42 -8.90 3.09
C TYR A 364 -20.58 -9.85 3.47
N ARG A 365 -20.30 -10.91 4.25
CA ARG A 365 -21.33 -11.87 4.71
C ARG A 365 -22.46 -11.15 5.44
N ARG A 366 -22.13 -10.25 6.39
CA ARG A 366 -23.14 -9.47 7.13
C ARG A 366 -23.98 -8.58 6.22
N LEU A 367 -23.38 -7.96 5.21
CA LEU A 367 -24.10 -7.11 4.25
C LEU A 367 -25.07 -7.93 3.40
N LEU A 368 -24.67 -9.11 2.92
CA LEU A 368 -25.50 -10.01 2.14
C LEU A 368 -26.65 -10.61 2.97
N ASP A 369 -26.39 -10.96 4.22
CA ASP A 369 -27.41 -11.49 5.14
C ASP A 369 -28.47 -10.41 5.47
N ALA A 370 -28.05 -9.15 5.65
CA ALA A 370 -28.95 -8.04 5.88
C ALA A 370 -29.88 -7.77 4.66
N GLU A 371 -29.34 -7.89 3.42
CA GLU A 371 -30.15 -7.76 2.21
C GLU A 371 -31.14 -8.94 2.03
N ARG A 372 -30.76 -10.15 2.41
CA ARG A 372 -31.64 -11.34 2.36
C ARG A 372 -32.75 -11.28 3.40
N SER A 373 -32.47 -10.72 4.58
CA SER A 373 -33.41 -10.61 5.72
C SER A 373 -34.30 -9.36 5.66
N GLY A 374 -34.01 -8.40 4.77
CA GLY A 374 -34.80 -7.20 4.59
C GLY A 374 -36.22 -7.54 4.07
N PRO A 375 -37.26 -6.72 4.39
CA PRO A 375 -38.63 -6.97 3.96
C PRO A 375 -38.68 -7.01 2.43
N ARG A 376 -38.81 -8.22 1.86
CA ARG A 376 -39.20 -8.38 0.46
C ARG A 376 -40.57 -7.68 0.33
N THR A 377 -40.59 -6.52 -0.31
CA THR A 377 -41.86 -5.94 -0.73
C THR A 377 -42.62 -7.00 -1.57
N ARG A 378 -43.55 -7.70 -0.92
CA ARG A 378 -44.48 -8.61 -1.58
C ARG A 378 -45.11 -7.78 -2.70
N GLY A 379 -44.81 -8.14 -3.94
CA GLY A 379 -45.57 -7.63 -5.08
C GLY A 379 -47.05 -7.87 -4.80
N ARG A 380 -47.85 -6.81 -4.70
CA ARG A 380 -49.26 -6.93 -4.84
C ARG A 380 -49.54 -7.54 -6.21
N ALA A 381 -49.93 -8.79 -6.23
CA ALA A 381 -50.73 -9.35 -7.31
C ALA A 381 -52.10 -8.68 -7.20
N SER A 382 -52.50 -8.00 -8.21
CA SER A 382 -53.85 -7.73 -8.59
C SER A 382 -53.88 -7.42 -10.09
#